data_c9534553e0ab4692c9ebbb58598ae053
#
_entry.id   c9534553e0ab4692c9ebbb58598ae053
#
_cell.length_a   1.000
_cell.length_b   1.000
_cell.length_c   1.000
_cell.angle_alpha   90.00
_cell.angle_beta   90.00
_cell.angle_gamma   90.00
#
_symmetry.space_group_name_H-M   'P 1'
#
loop_
_entity.id
_entity.type
_entity.pdbx_description
1 polymer ?
#
loop_
_entity_poly.entity_id
_entity_poly.type
_entity_poly.pdbx_seq_one_letter_code
_entity_poly.pdbx_strand_id
1 'polypeptide(L)'
;MPVVKKITALETYTIRQEVLRKEKPIETCHFIGDDATTTTHFGLFENENIIGAVSVYKTNSPLFTEKIQFQIRGMAVLEDFQSKGYGEQLLKAAENFCFEEKADLIWFNAREKAIPFYQKSGYKIIGNAFDIPNVGIHFVMFKKN
;
A
#
# COMPACT_ATOMS: atom_id res chain seq x y z
N MET A 1 20.11 -7.44 -5.61
CA MET A 1 18.68 -7.79 -5.64
C MET A 1 17.99 -7.17 -4.45
N PRO A 2 16.98 -6.31 -4.65
CA PRO A 2 16.26 -5.77 -3.52
C PRO A 2 15.49 -6.84 -2.74
N VAL A 3 15.36 -6.63 -1.45
CA VAL A 3 14.74 -7.58 -0.52
C VAL A 3 13.65 -6.87 0.26
N VAL A 4 12.51 -7.54 0.44
CA VAL A 4 11.40 -7.04 1.26
C VAL A 4 11.55 -7.55 2.68
N LYS A 5 11.44 -6.64 3.65
CA LYS A 5 11.52 -6.96 5.09
C LYS A 5 10.41 -6.25 5.84
N LYS A 6 9.97 -6.84 6.97
CA LYS A 6 9.08 -6.13 7.89
C LYS A 6 9.84 -4.99 8.54
N ILE A 7 9.18 -3.85 8.68
CA ILE A 7 9.76 -2.64 9.27
C ILE A 7 8.76 -2.02 10.25
N THR A 8 9.20 -1.01 10.98
CA THR A 8 8.34 -0.24 11.87
C THR A 8 7.59 0.85 11.09
N ALA A 9 6.53 1.39 11.70
CA ALA A 9 5.83 2.54 11.12
C ALA A 9 6.77 3.71 10.87
N LEU A 10 7.63 3.99 11.84
CA LEU A 10 8.60 5.10 11.74
C LEU A 10 9.52 4.93 10.53
N GLU A 11 9.94 3.72 10.23
CA GLU A 11 10.81 3.44 9.09
C GLU A 11 10.15 3.69 7.74
N THR A 12 8.81 3.78 7.68
CA THR A 12 8.10 4.11 6.43
C THR A 12 8.15 5.60 6.10
N TYR A 13 8.43 6.46 7.09
CA TYR A 13 8.24 7.90 6.95
C TYR A 13 9.10 8.54 5.87
N THR A 14 10.36 8.13 5.74
CA THR A 14 11.24 8.71 4.71
C THR A 14 10.69 8.44 3.31
N ILE A 15 10.19 7.24 3.08
CA ILE A 15 9.60 6.87 1.79
C ILE A 15 8.29 7.62 1.56
N ARG A 16 7.42 7.65 2.57
CA ARG A 16 6.13 8.35 2.47
C ARG A 16 6.32 9.84 2.20
N GLN A 17 7.26 10.47 2.89
CA GLN A 17 7.52 11.90 2.71
C GLN A 17 8.05 12.17 1.30
N GLU A 18 9.04 11.42 0.86
CA GLU A 18 9.68 11.61 -0.43
C GLU A 18 8.72 11.43 -1.61
N VAL A 19 7.83 10.45 -1.53
CA VAL A 19 6.99 10.05 -2.66
C VAL A 19 5.54 10.55 -2.52
N LEU A 20 4.96 10.44 -1.34
CA LEU A 20 3.53 10.69 -1.13
C LEU A 20 3.21 12.03 -0.48
N ARG A 21 4.14 12.57 0.30
CA ARG A 21 3.95 13.79 1.09
C ARG A 21 5.07 14.79 0.82
N LYS A 22 5.46 14.92 -0.44
CA LYS A 22 6.55 15.79 -0.85
C LYS A 22 6.30 17.21 -0.36
N GLU A 23 7.35 17.80 0.25
CA GLU A 23 7.30 19.17 0.79
C GLU A 23 6.31 19.36 1.95
N LYS A 24 5.81 18.29 2.54
CA LYS A 24 4.93 18.36 3.71
C LYS A 24 5.70 17.93 4.96
N PRO A 25 5.26 18.37 6.16
CA PRO A 25 5.92 17.98 7.40
C PRO A 25 5.95 16.46 7.59
N ILE A 26 7.00 15.97 8.23
CA ILE A 26 7.18 14.54 8.46
C ILE A 26 6.01 13.94 9.28
N GLU A 27 5.38 14.75 10.13
CA GLU A 27 4.24 14.32 10.94
C GLU A 27 3.05 13.87 10.08
N THR A 28 2.92 14.41 8.87
CA THR A 28 1.84 14.02 7.94
C THR A 28 2.03 12.61 7.38
N CYS A 29 3.19 12.02 7.61
CA CYS A 29 3.50 10.67 7.14
C CYS A 29 3.00 9.59 8.09
N HIS A 30 2.52 9.95 9.27
CA HIS A 30 1.86 9.01 10.18
C HIS A 30 0.40 8.85 9.73
N PHE A 31 0.01 7.63 9.44
CA PHE A 31 -1.36 7.30 9.03
C PHE A 31 -2.13 6.71 10.20
N ILE A 32 -3.44 6.96 10.25
CA ILE A 32 -4.30 6.36 11.27
C ILE A 32 -4.19 4.84 11.18
N GLY A 33 -3.95 4.20 12.33
CA GLY A 33 -3.80 2.75 12.40
C GLY A 33 -2.37 2.25 12.27
N ASP A 34 -1.40 3.14 12.00
CA ASP A 34 0.00 2.73 11.82
C ASP A 34 0.56 1.95 13.02
N ASP A 35 0.15 2.29 14.23
CA ASP A 35 0.69 1.69 15.45
C ASP A 35 -0.18 0.57 16.01
N ALA A 36 -1.25 0.19 15.30
CA ALA A 36 -2.10 -0.92 15.74
C ALA A 36 -1.32 -2.24 15.68
N THR A 37 -1.60 -3.13 16.63
CA THR A 37 -0.93 -4.44 16.68
C THR A 37 -1.25 -5.31 15.47
N THR A 38 -2.36 -5.01 14.77
CA THR A 38 -2.79 -5.73 13.56
C THR A 38 -2.24 -5.12 12.26
N THR A 39 -1.50 -4.02 12.36
CA THR A 39 -0.90 -3.37 11.20
C THR A 39 0.52 -3.87 10.99
N THR A 40 0.88 -4.12 9.73
CA THR A 40 2.22 -4.57 9.37
C THR A 40 2.76 -3.69 8.26
N HIS A 41 4.02 -3.28 8.41
CA HIS A 41 4.71 -2.46 7.43
C HIS A 41 5.83 -3.26 6.78
N PHE A 42 6.05 -3.04 5.49
CA PHE A 42 7.15 -3.66 4.75
C PHE A 42 7.99 -2.60 4.08
N GLY A 43 9.28 -2.83 4.07
CA GLY A 43 10.25 -2.01 3.35
C GLY A 43 10.95 -2.83 2.29
N LEU A 44 11.27 -2.20 1.18
CA LEU A 44 12.10 -2.78 0.13
C LEU A 44 13.49 -2.19 0.27
N PHE A 45 14.50 -3.04 0.37
CA PHE A 45 15.87 -2.62 0.61
C PHE A 45 16.77 -3.06 -0.53
N GLU A 46 17.57 -2.11 -1.02
CA GLU A 46 18.70 -2.42 -1.90
C GLU A 46 19.95 -2.25 -1.04
N ASN A 47 20.64 -3.38 -0.78
CA ASN A 47 21.68 -3.44 0.23
C ASN A 47 21.07 -3.04 1.59
N GLU A 48 21.57 -1.99 2.23
CA GLU A 48 21.04 -1.52 3.52
C GLU A 48 20.14 -0.29 3.39
N ASN A 49 19.87 0.14 2.16
CA ASN A 49 19.10 1.35 1.91
C ASN A 49 17.66 1.03 1.60
N ILE A 50 16.73 1.67 2.32
CA ILE A 50 15.31 1.52 2.03
C ILE A 50 14.96 2.33 0.79
N ILE A 51 14.32 1.68 -0.19
CA ILE A 51 13.96 2.31 -1.46
C ILE A 51 12.46 2.26 -1.74
N GLY A 52 11.70 1.58 -0.91
CA GLY A 52 10.24 1.50 -1.05
C GLY A 52 9.60 1.03 0.23
N ALA A 53 8.29 1.21 0.32
CA ALA A 53 7.51 0.78 1.48
C ALA A 53 6.07 0.48 1.09
N VAL A 54 5.41 -0.30 1.92
CA VAL A 54 3.97 -0.58 1.80
C VAL A 54 3.47 -0.97 3.18
N SER A 55 2.21 -0.65 3.47
CA SER A 55 1.61 -0.97 4.76
C SER A 55 0.30 -1.72 4.60
N VAL A 56 0.02 -2.62 5.52
CA VAL A 56 -1.13 -3.50 5.50
C VAL A 56 -1.90 -3.32 6.81
N TYR A 57 -3.18 -2.99 6.70
CA TYR A 57 -4.05 -2.70 7.83
C TYR A 57 -5.22 -3.67 7.85
N LYS A 58 -5.51 -4.24 9.01
CA LYS A 58 -6.72 -5.06 9.17
C LYS A 58 -7.90 -4.13 9.34
N THR A 59 -8.54 -3.77 8.23
CA THR A 59 -9.58 -2.75 8.17
C THR A 59 -10.67 -3.17 7.20
N ASN A 60 -11.92 -3.07 7.64
CA ASN A 60 -13.06 -3.41 6.80
C ASN A 60 -13.60 -2.18 6.06
N SER A 61 -13.97 -2.39 4.81
CA SER A 61 -14.69 -1.40 4.02
C SER A 61 -16.18 -1.75 4.00
N PRO A 62 -17.07 -0.75 4.10
CA PRO A 62 -18.51 -1.00 4.03
C PRO A 62 -18.97 -1.52 2.65
N LEU A 63 -18.11 -1.46 1.64
CA LEU A 63 -18.42 -1.98 0.29
C LEU A 63 -18.37 -3.50 0.21
N PHE A 64 -17.82 -4.17 1.24
CA PHE A 64 -17.61 -5.62 1.22
C PHE A 64 -18.21 -6.28 2.45
N THR A 65 -18.63 -7.54 2.29
CA THR A 65 -19.22 -8.33 3.36
C THR A 65 -18.27 -9.41 3.91
N GLU A 66 -17.13 -9.61 3.29
CA GLU A 66 -16.14 -10.57 3.75
C GLU A 66 -15.70 -10.26 5.18
N LYS A 67 -15.52 -11.29 6.01
CA LYS A 67 -15.23 -11.11 7.42
C LYS A 67 -13.81 -10.63 7.69
N ILE A 68 -12.83 -11.17 6.98
CA ILE A 68 -11.42 -10.82 7.18
C ILE A 68 -10.93 -10.03 5.99
N GLN A 69 -10.87 -8.72 6.17
CA GLN A 69 -10.43 -7.78 5.15
C GLN A 69 -9.15 -7.10 5.57
N PHE A 70 -8.24 -6.92 4.62
CA PHE A 70 -7.03 -6.12 4.82
C PHE A 70 -7.02 -4.99 3.79
N GLN A 71 -6.58 -3.83 4.25
CA GLN A 71 -6.38 -2.66 3.38
C GLN A 71 -4.90 -2.43 3.16
N ILE A 72 -4.49 -2.24 1.92
CA ILE A 72 -3.13 -1.83 1.58
C ILE A 72 -3.11 -0.31 1.47
N ARG A 73 -2.11 0.33 2.07
CA ARG A 73 -1.94 1.78 2.00
C ARG A 73 -0.46 2.14 1.94
N GLY A 74 -0.18 3.35 1.46
CA GLY A 74 1.16 3.90 1.52
C GLY A 74 2.19 3.17 0.67
N MET A 75 1.77 2.52 -0.41
CA MET A 75 2.72 1.87 -1.31
C MET A 75 3.46 2.91 -2.13
N ALA A 76 4.77 2.89 -2.05
CA ALA A 76 5.60 3.87 -2.73
C ALA A 76 7.00 3.32 -2.96
N VAL A 77 7.59 3.72 -4.10
CA VAL A 77 8.99 3.42 -4.44
C VAL A 77 9.65 4.73 -4.79
N LEU A 78 10.86 4.95 -4.31
CA LEU A 78 11.62 6.16 -4.62
C LEU A 78 11.75 6.33 -6.13
N GLU A 79 11.66 7.58 -6.59
CA GLU A 79 11.61 7.92 -8.01
C GLU A 79 12.71 7.24 -8.83
N ASP A 80 13.95 7.29 -8.34
CA ASP A 80 15.10 6.71 -9.05
C ASP A 80 15.02 5.20 -9.20
N PHE A 81 14.13 4.55 -8.47
CA PHE A 81 13.97 3.10 -8.48
C PHE A 81 12.66 2.64 -9.09
N GLN A 82 11.87 3.57 -9.63
CA GLN A 82 10.61 3.24 -10.29
C GLN A 82 10.84 2.60 -11.66
N SER A 83 9.80 1.96 -12.19
CA SER A 83 9.81 1.29 -13.50
C SER A 83 10.80 0.12 -13.61
N LYS A 84 11.09 -0.52 -12.49
CA LYS A 84 11.99 -1.69 -12.42
C LYS A 84 11.32 -2.93 -11.84
N GLY A 85 10.00 -2.89 -11.65
CA GLY A 85 9.25 -4.01 -11.07
C GLY A 85 9.24 -4.04 -9.56
N TYR A 86 9.77 -3.03 -8.89
CA TYR A 86 9.86 -3.02 -7.42
C TYR A 86 8.52 -2.77 -6.75
N GLY A 87 7.66 -1.97 -7.36
CA GLY A 87 6.29 -1.78 -6.87
C GLY A 87 5.51 -3.09 -6.88
N GLU A 88 5.67 -3.88 -7.94
CA GLU A 88 5.06 -5.20 -8.05
C GLU A 88 5.60 -6.16 -6.98
N GLN A 89 6.90 -6.10 -6.71
CA GLN A 89 7.53 -6.91 -5.67
C GLN A 89 6.97 -6.58 -4.28
N LEU A 90 6.79 -5.29 -3.97
CA LEU A 90 6.18 -4.84 -2.71
C LEU A 90 4.73 -5.29 -2.62
N LEU A 91 3.96 -5.11 -3.68
CA LEU A 91 2.55 -5.51 -3.71
C LEU A 91 2.42 -7.02 -3.48
N LYS A 92 3.27 -7.81 -4.12
CA LYS A 92 3.25 -9.26 -3.97
C LYS A 92 3.57 -9.69 -2.54
N ALA A 93 4.54 -9.05 -1.91
CA ALA A 93 4.87 -9.33 -0.52
C ALA A 93 3.71 -9.02 0.43
N ALA A 94 3.07 -7.86 0.24
CA ALA A 94 1.91 -7.47 1.02
C ALA A 94 0.74 -8.45 0.82
N GLU A 95 0.48 -8.81 -0.42
CA GLU A 95 -0.57 -9.76 -0.79
C GLU A 95 -0.35 -11.13 -0.16
N ASN A 96 0.86 -11.66 -0.27
CA ASN A 96 1.21 -12.95 0.32
C ASN A 96 1.00 -12.93 1.83
N PHE A 97 1.43 -11.86 2.49
CA PHE A 97 1.23 -11.70 3.93
C PHE A 97 -0.26 -11.73 4.29
N CYS A 98 -1.09 -10.98 3.57
CA CYS A 98 -2.53 -10.93 3.83
C CYS A 98 -3.16 -12.31 3.72
N PHE A 99 -2.85 -13.06 2.69
CA PHE A 99 -3.43 -14.38 2.49
C PHE A 99 -2.91 -15.41 3.48
N GLU A 100 -1.66 -15.29 3.92
CA GLU A 100 -1.12 -16.11 5.02
C GLU A 100 -1.86 -15.83 6.32
N GLU A 101 -2.29 -14.57 6.53
CA GLU A 101 -3.07 -14.16 7.69
C GLU A 101 -4.58 -14.41 7.51
N LYS A 102 -4.93 -15.25 6.53
CA LYS A 102 -6.31 -15.70 6.28
C LYS A 102 -7.25 -14.62 5.79
N ALA A 103 -6.73 -13.62 5.09
CA ALA A 103 -7.58 -12.62 4.46
C ALA A 103 -8.57 -13.28 3.49
N ASP A 104 -9.82 -12.86 3.56
CA ASP A 104 -10.83 -13.21 2.57
C ASP A 104 -10.75 -12.26 1.38
N LEU A 105 -10.27 -11.04 1.64
CA LEU A 105 -10.26 -9.97 0.65
C LEU A 105 -9.22 -8.92 1.00
N ILE A 106 -8.56 -8.41 -0.04
CA ILE A 106 -7.65 -7.26 0.06
C ILE A 106 -8.29 -6.13 -0.73
N TRP A 107 -8.26 -4.92 -0.18
CA TRP A 107 -8.80 -3.75 -0.85
C TRP A 107 -7.92 -2.52 -0.61
N PHE A 108 -8.10 -1.51 -1.45
CA PHE A 108 -7.42 -0.22 -1.29
C PHE A 108 -8.06 0.84 -2.17
N ASN A 109 -7.69 2.07 -1.92
CA ASN A 109 -8.07 3.22 -2.74
C ASN A 109 -6.93 3.49 -3.71
N ALA A 110 -7.20 3.32 -5.00
CA ALA A 110 -6.18 3.50 -6.03
C ALA A 110 -6.40 4.81 -6.78
N ARG A 111 -5.32 5.55 -7.00
CA ARG A 111 -5.35 6.71 -7.89
C ARG A 111 -5.66 6.23 -9.30
N GLU A 112 -6.42 7.03 -10.05
CA GLU A 112 -6.79 6.69 -11.43
C GLU A 112 -5.59 6.24 -12.28
N LYS A 113 -4.46 6.93 -12.16
CA LYS A 113 -3.25 6.60 -12.92
C LYS A 113 -2.68 5.22 -12.60
N ALA A 114 -2.91 4.71 -11.40
CA ALA A 114 -2.34 3.45 -10.94
C ALA A 114 -3.22 2.24 -11.28
N ILE A 115 -4.43 2.46 -11.75
CA ILE A 115 -5.36 1.36 -12.03
C ILE A 115 -4.77 0.29 -12.94
N PRO A 116 -4.14 0.62 -14.09
CA PRO A 116 -3.58 -0.42 -14.95
C PRO A 116 -2.53 -1.29 -14.26
N PHE A 117 -1.72 -0.67 -13.38
CA PHE A 117 -0.71 -1.39 -12.60
C PHE A 117 -1.36 -2.46 -11.72
N TYR A 118 -2.42 -2.09 -11.00
CA TYR A 118 -3.10 -3.02 -10.11
C TYR A 118 -3.92 -4.06 -10.87
N GLN A 119 -4.50 -3.69 -12.00
CA GLN A 119 -5.25 -4.63 -12.84
C GLN A 119 -4.37 -5.79 -13.33
N LYS A 120 -3.12 -5.50 -13.65
CA LYS A 120 -2.16 -6.54 -14.04
C LYS A 120 -1.94 -7.58 -12.94
N SER A 121 -2.08 -7.17 -11.69
CA SER A 121 -1.93 -8.05 -10.53
C SER A 121 -3.24 -8.72 -10.11
N GLY A 122 -4.30 -8.56 -10.89
CA GLY A 122 -5.57 -9.23 -10.67
C GLY A 122 -6.58 -8.47 -9.83
N TYR A 123 -6.34 -7.18 -9.56
CA TYR A 123 -7.29 -6.36 -8.81
C TYR A 123 -8.36 -5.81 -9.72
N LYS A 124 -9.57 -5.67 -9.19
CA LYS A 124 -10.75 -5.17 -9.90
C LYS A 124 -11.29 -3.93 -9.20
N ILE A 125 -11.94 -3.07 -9.99
CA ILE A 125 -12.63 -1.89 -9.46
C ILE A 125 -14.01 -2.29 -8.94
N ILE A 126 -14.43 -1.67 -7.84
CA ILE A 126 -15.81 -1.74 -7.36
C ILE A 126 -16.31 -0.33 -7.07
N GLY A 127 -17.56 -0.07 -7.41
CA GLY A 127 -18.20 1.21 -7.13
C GLY A 127 -17.77 2.31 -8.08
N ASN A 128 -18.07 3.55 -7.68
CA ASN A 128 -17.86 4.73 -8.50
C ASN A 128 -16.56 5.44 -8.13
N ALA A 129 -16.05 6.25 -9.05
CA ALA A 129 -14.94 7.14 -8.78
C ALA A 129 -15.29 8.11 -7.66
N PHE A 130 -14.31 8.49 -6.87
CA PHE A 130 -14.47 9.51 -5.83
C PHE A 130 -13.23 10.38 -5.78
N ASP A 131 -13.42 11.63 -5.30
CA ASP A 131 -12.32 12.58 -5.22
C ASP A 131 -11.76 12.62 -3.80
N ILE A 132 -10.45 12.56 -3.69
CA ILE A 132 -9.77 12.85 -2.43
C ILE A 132 -9.21 14.26 -2.56
N PRO A 133 -9.68 15.22 -1.75
CA PRO A 133 -9.24 16.61 -1.86
C PRO A 133 -7.71 16.73 -1.86
N ASN A 134 -7.20 17.53 -2.80
CA ASN A 134 -5.76 17.77 -3.01
C ASN A 134 -4.96 16.56 -3.50
N VAL A 135 -5.62 15.44 -3.79
CA VAL A 135 -4.94 14.24 -4.27
C VAL A 135 -5.46 13.80 -5.64
N GLY A 136 -6.77 13.80 -5.84
CA GLY A 136 -7.38 13.50 -7.14
C GLY A 136 -8.38 12.37 -7.12
N ILE A 137 -8.71 11.91 -8.32
CA ILE A 137 -9.72 10.86 -8.53
C ILE A 137 -9.18 9.50 -8.12
N HIS A 138 -9.98 8.78 -7.35
CA HIS A 138 -9.65 7.44 -6.84
C HIS A 138 -10.77 6.45 -7.12
N PHE A 139 -10.40 5.17 -7.12
CA PHE A 139 -11.33 4.06 -7.20
C PHE A 139 -10.98 3.05 -6.13
N VAL A 140 -11.98 2.40 -5.56
CA VAL A 140 -11.73 1.26 -4.68
C VAL A 140 -11.43 0.05 -5.56
N MET A 141 -10.33 -0.62 -5.28
CA MET A 141 -9.94 -1.85 -5.96
C MET A 141 -9.83 -2.98 -4.95
N PHE A 142 -10.04 -4.21 -5.40
CA PHE A 142 -10.03 -5.37 -4.51
C PHE A 142 -9.60 -6.64 -5.22
N LYS A 143 -9.20 -7.62 -4.40
CA LYS A 143 -8.88 -8.97 -4.85
C LYS A 143 -9.31 -9.94 -3.76
N LYS A 144 -10.03 -10.98 -4.14
CA LYS A 144 -10.44 -12.04 -3.20
C LYS A 144 -9.44 -13.18 -3.20
N ASN A 145 -9.38 -13.85 -2.06
CA ASN A 145 -8.54 -15.04 -1.94
C ASN A 145 -9.10 -16.18 -2.81
#